data_5dda2b51ed644955265b7f64723e8137
#
_entry.id   5dda2b51ed644955265b7f64723e8137
#
_cell.length_a   1.000
_cell.length_b   1.000
_cell.length_c   1.000
_cell.angle_alpha   90.00
_cell.angle_beta   90.00
_cell.angle_gamma   90.00
#
_symmetry.space_group_name_H-M   'P 1'
#
loop_
_entity.id
_entity.type
_entity.pdbx_description
1 polymer ?
#
loop_
_entity_poly.entity_id
_entity_poly.type
_entity_poly.pdbx_seq_one_letter_code
_entity_poly.pdbx_strand_id
1 'polypeptide(L)'
;MNVVNILEDKGIHYLPKGSDYLVSCLNPEHADRNPSMRIDQITGIFNCFSCGFKGNLFNHFGERANQLQMRREMFKRKIIQKRSESVGLSFPQNRLPYVGNWRNIRPETYRRFEAFQHPDSDYVGRIVFPIRDIAGRIVAFQGRHTGDGMPKYKFTPPGAKLPFFPVVEFIRGSVILVEGIFDMINLHDKGLTNAVCCFGTNNYNETKLSMLRVQGAEFVEIFFDGDEAGQQAAEKLASECEKVGLATRNISLKNTDPGELTQTSVDKLRKKLYEVSG
;
A
#
# COMPACT_ATOMS: atom_id res chain seq x y z
N MET A 1 15.72 -8.83 15.28
CA MET A 1 16.56 -7.79 15.88
C MET A 1 16.81 -6.71 14.84
N ASN A 2 16.98 -5.45 15.23
CA ASN A 2 17.36 -4.35 14.33
C ASN A 2 18.75 -3.81 14.71
N VAL A 3 19.28 -2.88 13.91
CA VAL A 3 20.64 -2.35 14.10
C VAL A 3 20.81 -1.65 15.46
N VAL A 4 19.83 -0.82 15.85
CA VAL A 4 19.87 -0.09 17.14
C VAL A 4 19.93 -1.06 18.32
N ASN A 5 19.09 -2.10 18.31
CA ASN A 5 19.08 -3.08 19.38
C ASN A 5 20.44 -3.76 19.56
N ILE A 6 21.15 -4.06 18.45
CA ILE A 6 22.50 -4.65 18.55
C ILE A 6 23.49 -3.66 19.14
N LEU A 7 23.46 -2.40 18.69
CA LEU A 7 24.36 -1.37 19.20
C LEU A 7 24.18 -1.15 20.70
N GLU A 8 22.92 -1.09 21.15
CA GLU A 8 22.56 -0.94 22.57
C GLU A 8 22.95 -2.18 23.40
N ASP A 9 22.63 -3.39 22.94
CA ASP A 9 22.97 -4.65 23.62
C ASP A 9 24.49 -4.85 23.76
N LYS A 10 25.27 -4.35 22.82
CA LYS A 10 26.73 -4.43 22.82
C LYS A 10 27.40 -3.19 23.46
N GLY A 11 26.61 -2.23 23.96
CA GLY A 11 27.12 -1.01 24.58
C GLY A 11 27.91 -0.10 23.63
N ILE A 12 27.61 -0.15 22.33
CA ILE A 12 28.28 0.64 21.31
C ILE A 12 27.64 2.01 21.22
N HIS A 13 28.39 3.06 21.54
CA HIS A 13 27.93 4.43 21.35
C HIS A 13 27.77 4.76 19.87
N TYR A 14 26.69 5.37 19.50
CA TYR A 14 26.39 5.73 18.11
C TYR A 14 25.78 7.13 18.00
N LEU A 15 26.07 7.80 16.88
CA LEU A 15 25.50 9.09 16.51
C LEU A 15 24.77 8.95 15.17
N PRO A 16 23.48 9.31 15.08
CA PRO A 16 22.78 9.32 13.80
C PRO A 16 23.42 10.31 12.83
N LYS A 17 23.72 9.88 11.60
CA LYS A 17 24.31 10.72 10.54
C LYS A 17 23.71 10.37 9.17
N GLY A 18 22.63 11.05 8.80
CA GLY A 18 21.87 10.74 7.59
C GLY A 18 21.22 9.36 7.68
N SER A 19 21.54 8.48 6.72
CA SER A 19 21.07 7.09 6.69
C SER A 19 21.88 6.12 7.53
N ASP A 20 22.93 6.61 8.21
CA ASP A 20 23.89 5.78 8.91
C ASP A 20 23.96 6.13 10.40
N TYR A 21 24.53 5.22 11.17
CA TYR A 21 25.10 5.49 12.50
C TYR A 21 26.61 5.63 12.39
N LEU A 22 27.14 6.69 12.99
CA LEU A 22 28.58 6.87 13.15
C LEU A 22 29.01 6.25 14.50
N VAL A 23 29.96 5.32 14.46
CA VAL A 23 30.46 4.60 15.62
C VAL A 23 32.00 4.52 15.59
N SER A 24 32.62 4.20 16.72
CA SER A 24 34.02 3.78 16.74
C SER A 24 34.19 2.47 15.98
N CYS A 25 35.35 2.26 15.36
CA CYS A 25 35.62 1.09 14.55
C CYS A 25 35.50 -0.22 15.35
N LEU A 26 34.83 -1.20 14.76
CA LEU A 26 34.68 -2.54 15.36
C LEU A 26 35.86 -3.47 15.11
N ASN A 27 36.89 -3.02 14.37
CA ASN A 27 38.11 -3.76 14.18
C ASN A 27 39.01 -3.65 15.44
N PRO A 28 39.28 -4.77 16.15
CA PRO A 28 40.10 -4.73 17.35
C PRO A 28 41.55 -4.23 17.11
N GLU A 29 42.03 -4.35 15.88
CA GLU A 29 43.38 -3.87 15.51
C GLU A 29 43.43 -2.36 15.18
N HIS A 30 42.26 -1.68 15.21
CA HIS A 30 42.18 -0.24 14.92
C HIS A 30 41.75 0.55 16.15
N ALA A 31 42.71 1.18 16.80
CA ALA A 31 42.45 2.10 17.92
C ALA A 31 41.80 3.39 17.41
N ASP A 32 40.48 3.38 17.29
CA ASP A 32 39.68 4.48 16.73
C ASP A 32 39.38 5.54 17.80
N ARG A 33 40.23 6.55 17.91
CA ARG A 33 40.07 7.66 18.88
C ARG A 33 38.92 8.60 18.51
N ASN A 34 38.59 8.70 17.21
CA ASN A 34 37.48 9.48 16.69
C ASN A 34 36.58 8.57 15.84
N PRO A 35 35.31 8.46 16.13
CA PRO A 35 34.43 7.58 15.39
C PRO A 35 34.54 7.73 13.88
N SER A 36 34.94 6.66 13.18
CA SER A 36 35.23 6.67 11.74
C SER A 36 34.47 5.58 10.96
N MET A 37 33.70 4.72 11.64
CA MET A 37 32.90 3.69 11.00
C MET A 37 31.47 4.16 10.85
N ARG A 38 30.91 3.91 9.67
CA ARG A 38 29.48 4.11 9.41
C ARG A 38 28.78 2.78 9.26
N ILE A 39 27.59 2.69 9.85
CA ILE A 39 26.70 1.52 9.81
C ILE A 39 25.37 1.96 9.26
N ASP A 40 24.92 1.41 8.13
CA ASP A 40 23.59 1.69 7.59
C ASP A 40 22.50 1.27 8.59
N GLN A 41 21.59 2.19 8.88
CA GLN A 41 20.59 2.07 9.95
C GLN A 41 19.60 0.90 9.74
N ILE A 42 19.47 0.41 8.51
CA ILE A 42 18.50 -0.64 8.15
C ILE A 42 19.21 -1.96 7.91
N THR A 43 20.22 -1.95 7.05
CA THR A 43 20.88 -3.18 6.57
C THR A 43 21.98 -3.67 7.50
N GLY A 44 22.50 -2.80 8.38
CA GLY A 44 23.65 -3.08 9.22
C GLY A 44 24.95 -3.23 8.45
N ILE A 45 24.99 -2.88 7.16
CA ILE A 45 26.24 -2.86 6.40
C ILE A 45 27.10 -1.74 6.96
N PHE A 46 28.37 -2.07 7.27
CA PHE A 46 29.29 -1.10 7.81
C PHE A 46 30.59 -0.99 7.01
N ASN A 47 31.20 0.20 7.09
CA ASN A 47 32.50 0.49 6.54
C ASN A 47 33.22 1.52 7.43
N CYS A 48 34.42 1.21 7.82
CA CYS A 48 35.30 2.16 8.49
C CYS A 48 36.09 2.95 7.43
N PHE A 49 35.97 4.28 7.46
CA PHE A 49 36.66 5.15 6.49
C PHE A 49 38.14 5.36 6.82
N SER A 50 38.56 4.95 7.99
CA SER A 50 39.97 5.08 8.42
C SER A 50 40.79 3.84 8.06
N CYS A 51 40.34 2.62 8.42
CA CYS A 51 41.08 1.39 8.18
C CYS A 51 40.51 0.48 7.07
N GLY A 52 39.34 0.84 6.48
CA GLY A 52 38.72 0.05 5.44
C GLY A 52 38.00 -1.22 5.93
N PHE A 53 37.93 -1.47 7.24
CA PHE A 53 37.22 -2.61 7.79
C PHE A 53 35.74 -2.52 7.47
N LYS A 54 35.20 -3.53 6.80
CA LYS A 54 33.83 -3.57 6.29
C LYS A 54 33.14 -4.91 6.54
N GLY A 55 31.84 -4.90 6.65
CA GLY A 55 31.06 -6.10 6.87
C GLY A 55 29.58 -5.80 7.10
N ASN A 56 28.94 -6.72 7.82
CA ASN A 56 27.57 -6.57 8.24
C ASN A 56 27.46 -6.82 9.75
N LEU A 57 26.80 -5.92 10.46
CA LEU A 57 26.68 -5.91 11.91
C LEU A 57 26.03 -7.19 12.47
N PHE A 58 24.98 -7.68 11.79
CA PHE A 58 24.31 -8.91 12.21
C PHE A 58 25.27 -10.10 12.13
N ASN A 59 26.00 -10.23 11.04
CA ASN A 59 26.97 -11.33 10.87
C ASN A 59 28.15 -11.18 11.84
N HIS A 60 28.59 -9.95 12.08
CA HIS A 60 29.73 -9.67 12.97
C HIS A 60 29.47 -10.12 14.41
N PHE A 61 28.23 -9.96 14.88
CA PHE A 61 27.83 -10.38 16.24
C PHE A 61 27.06 -11.70 16.28
N GLY A 62 26.95 -12.44 15.16
CA GLY A 62 26.23 -13.71 15.09
C GLY A 62 24.70 -13.59 15.26
N GLU A 63 24.17 -12.40 15.01
CA GLU A 63 22.74 -12.11 15.20
C GLU A 63 21.93 -12.35 13.93
N ARG A 64 20.63 -12.63 14.09
CA ARG A 64 19.72 -12.76 12.95
C ARG A 64 18.91 -11.49 12.73
N ALA A 65 19.07 -10.90 11.55
CA ALA A 65 18.24 -9.77 11.11
C ALA A 65 16.77 -10.18 10.98
N ASN A 66 15.87 -9.31 11.41
CA ASN A 66 14.46 -9.43 11.03
C ASN A 66 14.31 -9.00 9.56
N GLN A 67 14.40 -9.97 8.64
CA GLN A 67 14.40 -9.70 7.20
C GLN A 67 13.14 -8.97 6.72
N LEU A 68 11.98 -9.28 7.31
CA LEU A 68 10.73 -8.63 6.94
C LEU A 68 10.73 -7.16 7.35
N GLN A 69 11.16 -6.87 8.58
CA GLN A 69 11.28 -5.49 9.06
C GLN A 69 12.30 -4.70 8.23
N MET A 70 13.45 -5.30 7.93
CA MET A 70 14.48 -4.69 7.08
C MET A 70 13.96 -4.36 5.68
N ARG A 71 13.21 -5.29 5.05
CA ARG A 71 12.57 -5.05 3.75
C ARG A 71 11.55 -3.91 3.81
N ARG A 72 10.75 -3.83 4.88
CA ARG A 72 9.79 -2.74 5.11
C ARG A 72 10.49 -1.38 5.20
N GLU A 73 11.57 -1.28 5.97
CA GLU A 73 12.29 -0.02 6.12
C GLU A 73 13.04 0.40 4.84
N MET A 74 13.65 -0.54 4.13
CA MET A 74 14.23 -0.29 2.81
C MET A 74 13.18 0.19 1.81
N PHE A 75 11.98 -0.39 1.86
CA PHE A 75 10.87 0.01 1.02
C PHE A 75 10.41 1.45 1.33
N LYS A 76 10.23 1.79 2.61
CA LYS A 76 9.91 3.17 3.03
C LYS A 76 10.97 4.17 2.54
N ARG A 77 12.25 3.84 2.69
CA ARG A 77 13.36 4.68 2.19
C ARG A 77 13.25 4.93 0.68
N LYS A 78 12.98 3.88 -0.11
CA LYS A 78 12.78 4.00 -1.56
C LYS A 78 11.57 4.87 -1.92
N ILE A 79 10.47 4.77 -1.15
CA ILE A 79 9.29 5.62 -1.35
C ILE A 79 9.65 7.09 -1.14
N ILE A 80 10.31 7.41 -0.02
CA ILE A 80 10.70 8.79 0.31
C ILE A 80 11.62 9.35 -0.78
N GLN A 81 12.60 8.58 -1.22
CA GLN A 81 13.50 8.97 -2.31
C GLN A 81 12.72 9.23 -3.60
N LYS A 82 11.81 8.33 -4.01
CA LYS A 82 11.00 8.52 -5.20
C LYS A 82 10.05 9.71 -5.12
N ARG A 83 9.56 10.07 -3.94
CA ARG A 83 8.75 11.28 -3.75
C ARG A 83 9.51 12.55 -4.14
N SER A 84 10.82 12.59 -3.91
CA SER A 84 11.67 13.74 -4.25
C SER A 84 12.12 13.80 -5.71
N GLU A 85 12.09 12.66 -6.44
CA GLU A 85 12.74 12.54 -7.74
C GLU A 85 11.80 12.62 -8.95
N SER A 86 10.48 12.58 -8.78
CA SER A 86 9.61 12.46 -9.96
C SER A 86 8.29 13.21 -9.88
N VAL A 87 7.97 13.81 -11.00
CA VAL A 87 6.70 14.51 -11.27
C VAL A 87 5.64 13.49 -11.69
N GLY A 88 4.51 13.42 -10.97
CA GLY A 88 3.31 12.70 -11.41
C GLY A 88 2.48 13.56 -12.37
N LEU A 89 1.30 13.05 -12.75
CA LEU A 89 0.32 13.84 -13.48
C LEU A 89 -0.18 15.00 -12.59
N SER A 90 -0.41 16.15 -13.21
CA SER A 90 -1.06 17.29 -12.56
C SER A 90 -2.58 17.16 -12.69
N PHE A 91 -3.29 17.73 -11.73
CA PHE A 91 -4.74 17.86 -11.88
C PHE A 91 -5.08 18.73 -13.11
N PRO A 92 -6.16 18.39 -13.84
CA PRO A 92 -6.64 19.25 -14.90
C PRO A 92 -7.07 20.62 -14.32
N GLN A 93 -6.81 21.67 -15.11
CA GLN A 93 -7.29 23.00 -14.78
C GLN A 93 -8.83 23.02 -14.79
N ASN A 94 -9.44 23.94 -14.07
CA ASN A 94 -10.92 24.11 -14.01
C ASN A 94 -11.70 22.90 -13.48
N ARG A 95 -11.05 21.97 -12.77
CA ARG A 95 -11.78 20.90 -12.07
C ARG A 95 -12.61 21.47 -10.93
N LEU A 96 -13.77 20.88 -10.72
CA LEU A 96 -14.67 21.21 -9.60
C LEU A 96 -14.71 20.01 -8.64
N PRO A 97 -14.51 20.18 -7.33
CA PRO A 97 -14.70 19.10 -6.37
C PRO A 97 -16.09 18.48 -6.53
N TYR A 98 -16.16 17.14 -6.46
CA TYR A 98 -17.45 16.48 -6.46
C TYR A 98 -18.11 16.60 -5.08
N VAL A 99 -19.32 17.13 -5.05
CA VAL A 99 -20.11 17.39 -3.82
C VAL A 99 -21.44 16.63 -3.77
N GLY A 100 -21.68 15.73 -4.73
CA GLY A 100 -22.88 14.91 -4.78
C GLY A 100 -22.81 13.68 -3.85
N ASN A 101 -23.91 12.93 -3.81
CA ASN A 101 -24.08 11.71 -3.03
C ASN A 101 -24.41 10.49 -3.91
N TRP A 102 -23.85 10.43 -5.10
CA TRP A 102 -24.13 9.34 -6.04
C TRP A 102 -23.89 7.96 -5.39
N ARG A 103 -24.78 7.00 -5.67
CA ARG A 103 -24.81 5.66 -5.03
C ARG A 103 -24.92 5.70 -3.50
N ASN A 104 -25.55 6.73 -2.93
CA ASN A 104 -25.71 6.90 -1.48
C ASN A 104 -24.40 6.91 -0.68
N ILE A 105 -23.32 7.36 -1.33
CA ILE A 105 -22.02 7.58 -0.70
C ILE A 105 -21.93 9.04 -0.28
N ARG A 106 -21.51 9.30 0.94
CA ARG A 106 -21.46 10.65 1.51
C ARG A 106 -20.46 11.55 0.78
N PRO A 107 -20.75 12.85 0.64
CA PRO A 107 -19.84 13.83 0.00
C PRO A 107 -18.45 13.88 0.66
N GLU A 108 -18.36 13.66 1.98
CA GLU A 108 -17.11 13.62 2.73
C GLU A 108 -16.20 12.49 2.26
N THR A 109 -16.79 11.35 1.92
CA THR A 109 -16.04 10.21 1.39
C THR A 109 -15.50 10.53 0.01
N TYR A 110 -16.28 11.12 -0.88
CA TYR A 110 -15.78 11.59 -2.16
C TYR A 110 -14.66 12.61 -2.02
N ARG A 111 -14.80 13.57 -1.10
CA ARG A 111 -13.77 14.58 -0.81
C ARG A 111 -12.48 13.94 -0.31
N ARG A 112 -12.57 12.92 0.56
CA ARG A 112 -11.39 12.20 1.07
C ARG A 112 -10.60 11.53 -0.05
N PHE A 113 -11.27 11.07 -1.10
CA PHE A 113 -10.63 10.49 -2.28
C PHE A 113 -10.37 11.52 -3.40
N GLU A 114 -10.46 12.82 -3.09
CA GLU A 114 -10.20 13.92 -4.03
C GLU A 114 -11.04 13.84 -5.31
N ALA A 115 -12.26 13.28 -5.21
CA ALA A 115 -13.16 13.14 -6.34
C ALA A 115 -13.53 14.51 -6.94
N PHE A 116 -13.56 14.60 -8.26
CA PHE A 116 -13.88 15.84 -8.95
C PHE A 116 -14.72 15.59 -10.22
N GLN A 117 -15.29 16.67 -10.73
CA GLN A 117 -15.90 16.77 -12.05
C GLN A 117 -15.13 17.75 -12.91
N HIS A 118 -15.27 17.61 -14.22
CA HIS A 118 -14.64 18.53 -15.16
C HIS A 118 -15.57 18.78 -16.34
N PRO A 119 -15.70 20.04 -16.80
CA PRO A 119 -16.63 20.39 -17.87
C PRO A 119 -16.19 19.92 -19.26
N ASP A 120 -14.90 19.60 -19.44
CA ASP A 120 -14.33 19.32 -20.75
C ASP A 120 -14.22 17.83 -21.08
N SER A 121 -14.33 17.58 -22.36
CA SER A 121 -14.20 16.39 -23.19
C SER A 121 -13.96 15.04 -22.54
N ASP A 122 -12.86 14.83 -21.87
CA ASP A 122 -12.48 13.49 -21.36
C ASP A 122 -13.22 13.10 -20.07
N TYR A 123 -13.70 14.08 -19.32
CA TYR A 123 -14.26 13.89 -17.97
C TYR A 123 -15.73 14.28 -17.86
N VAL A 124 -16.32 14.84 -18.91
CA VAL A 124 -17.72 15.28 -18.93
C VAL A 124 -18.66 14.14 -18.50
N GLY A 125 -19.62 14.42 -17.62
CA GLY A 125 -20.59 13.47 -17.10
C GLY A 125 -19.99 12.40 -16.17
N ARG A 126 -18.75 12.59 -15.70
CA ARG A 126 -18.03 11.60 -14.90
C ARG A 126 -17.68 12.13 -13.51
N ILE A 127 -17.70 11.22 -12.54
CA ILE A 127 -16.99 11.40 -11.28
C ILE A 127 -15.59 10.86 -11.50
N VAL A 128 -14.57 11.69 -11.27
CA VAL A 128 -13.17 11.39 -11.57
C VAL A 128 -12.36 11.31 -10.29
N PHE A 129 -11.53 10.29 -10.19
CA PHE A 129 -10.63 10.04 -9.06
C PHE A 129 -9.17 10.09 -9.50
N PRO A 130 -8.30 10.80 -8.78
CA PRO A 130 -6.86 10.69 -8.98
C PRO A 130 -6.37 9.37 -8.39
N ILE A 131 -5.71 8.55 -9.20
CA ILE A 131 -5.09 7.32 -8.75
C ILE A 131 -3.63 7.61 -8.43
N ARG A 132 -3.27 7.46 -7.16
CA ARG A 132 -1.92 7.74 -6.67
C ARG A 132 -1.13 6.46 -6.48
N ASP A 133 0.15 6.51 -6.78
CA ASP A 133 1.09 5.45 -6.43
C ASP A 133 1.60 5.58 -4.98
N ILE A 134 2.45 4.63 -4.55
CA ILE A 134 3.02 4.60 -3.20
C ILE A 134 3.89 5.83 -2.88
N ALA A 135 4.39 6.55 -3.89
CA ALA A 135 5.10 7.81 -3.72
C ALA A 135 4.16 9.02 -3.62
N GLY A 136 2.84 8.81 -3.68
CA GLY A 136 1.83 9.87 -3.66
C GLY A 136 1.63 10.59 -4.99
N ARG A 137 2.29 10.16 -6.08
CA ARG A 137 2.17 10.76 -7.42
C ARG A 137 0.89 10.31 -8.08
N ILE A 138 0.19 11.21 -8.77
CA ILE A 138 -0.93 10.81 -9.61
C ILE A 138 -0.39 10.08 -10.84
N VAL A 139 -0.74 8.82 -11.00
CA VAL A 139 -0.33 7.98 -12.13
C VAL A 139 -1.43 7.82 -13.17
N ALA A 140 -2.67 8.05 -12.77
CA ALA A 140 -3.82 8.03 -13.65
C ALA A 140 -5.00 8.79 -13.03
N PHE A 141 -5.99 9.10 -13.86
CA PHE A 141 -7.33 9.47 -13.43
C PHE A 141 -8.30 8.39 -13.89
N GLN A 142 -9.22 7.97 -13.02
CA GLN A 142 -10.33 7.11 -13.38
C GLN A 142 -11.63 7.89 -13.35
N GLY A 143 -12.30 8.02 -14.48
CA GLY A 143 -13.61 8.63 -14.60
C GLY A 143 -14.71 7.59 -14.74
N ARG A 144 -15.75 7.64 -13.89
CA ARG A 144 -16.97 6.84 -13.99
C ARG A 144 -18.10 7.71 -14.49
N HIS A 145 -18.72 7.35 -15.62
CA HIS A 145 -19.91 8.04 -16.12
C HIS A 145 -21.09 7.81 -15.17
N THR A 146 -21.80 8.87 -14.80
CA THR A 146 -22.92 8.79 -13.84
C THR A 146 -24.28 8.48 -14.48
N GLY A 147 -24.38 8.60 -15.80
CA GLY A 147 -25.52 8.19 -16.62
C GLY A 147 -25.11 7.07 -17.60
N ASP A 148 -25.74 7.07 -18.78
CA ASP A 148 -25.62 6.00 -19.80
C ASP A 148 -24.43 6.19 -20.78
N GLY A 149 -23.59 7.20 -20.56
CA GLY A 149 -22.47 7.49 -21.45
C GLY A 149 -21.39 6.39 -21.45
N MET A 150 -20.91 6.08 -22.65
CA MET A 150 -19.87 5.08 -22.85
C MET A 150 -18.49 5.71 -23.12
N PRO A 151 -17.39 5.05 -22.77
CA PRO A 151 -17.32 3.86 -21.93
C PRO A 151 -17.75 4.17 -20.49
N LYS A 152 -18.33 3.18 -19.81
CA LYS A 152 -18.74 3.30 -18.40
C LYS A 152 -17.61 3.79 -17.50
N TYR A 153 -16.42 3.21 -17.66
CA TYR A 153 -15.19 3.64 -17.00
C TYR A 153 -14.16 4.10 -18.03
N LYS A 154 -13.40 5.13 -17.70
CA LYS A 154 -12.32 5.66 -18.53
C LYS A 154 -11.10 5.93 -17.67
N PHE A 155 -9.92 5.50 -18.16
CA PHE A 155 -8.63 5.86 -17.56
C PHE A 155 -7.89 6.87 -18.42
N THR A 156 -7.26 7.83 -17.78
CA THR A 156 -6.40 8.83 -18.42
C THR A 156 -5.05 8.87 -17.69
N PRO A 157 -3.92 8.57 -18.34
CA PRO A 157 -3.83 8.11 -19.74
C PRO A 157 -4.35 6.67 -19.91
N PRO A 158 -4.76 6.30 -21.14
CA PRO A 158 -5.06 4.91 -21.45
C PRO A 158 -3.86 3.99 -21.23
N GLY A 159 -4.10 2.78 -20.72
CA GLY A 159 -3.03 1.81 -20.47
C GLY A 159 -2.12 2.12 -19.27
N ALA A 160 -2.49 3.06 -18.41
CA ALA A 160 -1.75 3.35 -17.19
C ALA A 160 -1.57 2.11 -16.32
N LYS A 161 -0.37 1.92 -15.77
CA LYS A 161 -0.09 0.87 -14.79
C LYS A 161 -0.68 1.26 -13.44
N LEU A 162 -1.81 0.66 -13.09
CA LEU A 162 -2.56 0.98 -11.88
C LEU A 162 -2.00 0.21 -10.68
N PRO A 163 -1.77 0.86 -9.53
CA PRO A 163 -1.53 0.17 -8.26
C PRO A 163 -2.83 -0.43 -7.70
N PHE A 164 -2.77 -1.14 -6.60
CA PHE A 164 -3.95 -1.28 -5.73
C PHE A 164 -4.28 0.10 -5.11
N PHE A 165 -5.56 0.42 -4.98
CA PHE A 165 -5.99 1.76 -4.56
C PHE A 165 -7.06 1.71 -3.47
N PRO A 166 -7.00 2.57 -2.42
CA PRO A 166 -5.91 3.50 -2.16
C PRO A 166 -4.62 2.78 -1.79
N VAL A 167 -3.50 3.38 -2.13
CA VAL A 167 -2.22 2.86 -1.67
C VAL A 167 -2.03 3.21 -0.20
N VAL A 168 -1.75 2.21 0.63
CA VAL A 168 -1.45 2.37 2.04
C VAL A 168 0.03 2.06 2.29
N GLU A 169 0.69 2.86 3.11
CA GLU A 169 2.09 2.63 3.45
C GLU A 169 2.26 1.47 4.44
N PHE A 170 1.25 1.26 5.29
CA PHE A 170 1.26 0.24 6.31
C PHE A 170 -0.13 -0.37 6.51
N ILE A 171 -0.20 -1.71 6.47
CA ILE A 171 -1.40 -2.50 6.71
C ILE A 171 -1.27 -3.20 8.07
N ARG A 172 -2.33 -3.15 8.87
CA ARG A 172 -2.39 -3.85 10.15
C ARG A 172 -3.29 -5.07 10.02
N GLY A 173 -2.67 -6.25 9.92
CA GLY A 173 -3.37 -7.53 9.83
C GLY A 173 -3.97 -7.80 8.46
N SER A 174 -5.20 -7.36 8.18
CA SER A 174 -5.88 -7.71 6.95
C SER A 174 -6.14 -6.54 6.00
N VAL A 175 -6.29 -6.88 4.71
CA VAL A 175 -6.74 -5.98 3.65
C VAL A 175 -7.90 -6.63 2.90
N ILE A 176 -8.94 -5.85 2.58
CA ILE A 176 -10.05 -6.30 1.75
C ILE A 176 -9.77 -5.92 0.31
N LEU A 177 -9.64 -6.90 -0.58
CA LEU A 177 -9.49 -6.66 -2.03
C LEU A 177 -10.87 -6.73 -2.71
N VAL A 178 -11.23 -5.66 -3.42
CA VAL A 178 -12.45 -5.55 -4.24
C VAL A 178 -12.09 -5.24 -5.69
N GLU A 179 -13.03 -5.45 -6.62
CA GLU A 179 -12.78 -5.25 -8.04
C GLU A 179 -12.70 -3.79 -8.43
N GLY A 180 -13.67 -3.00 -8.04
CA GLY A 180 -13.89 -1.65 -8.52
C GLY A 180 -13.68 -0.56 -7.49
N ILE A 181 -13.47 0.67 -8.00
CA ILE A 181 -13.27 1.83 -7.12
C ILE A 181 -14.52 2.15 -6.29
N PHE A 182 -15.72 1.94 -6.84
CA PHE A 182 -16.96 2.23 -6.11
C PHE A 182 -17.26 1.21 -5.02
N ASP A 183 -16.82 -0.04 -5.18
CA ASP A 183 -16.90 -1.06 -4.16
C ASP A 183 -16.04 -0.66 -2.96
N MET A 184 -14.81 -0.27 -3.24
CA MET A 184 -13.89 0.22 -2.23
C MET A 184 -14.41 1.49 -1.55
N ILE A 185 -14.89 2.49 -2.31
CA ILE A 185 -15.38 3.75 -1.73
C ILE A 185 -16.63 3.51 -0.89
N ASN A 186 -17.54 2.62 -1.32
CA ASN A 186 -18.72 2.25 -0.54
C ASN A 186 -18.34 1.59 0.80
N LEU A 187 -17.39 0.67 0.79
CA LEU A 187 -16.88 0.05 2.01
C LEU A 187 -16.23 1.07 2.95
N HIS A 188 -15.41 1.96 2.40
CA HIS A 188 -14.79 3.06 3.16
C HIS A 188 -15.82 4.01 3.76
N ASP A 189 -16.88 4.35 3.00
CA ASP A 189 -17.98 5.20 3.46
C ASP A 189 -18.67 4.62 4.68
N LYS A 190 -18.76 3.30 4.73
CA LYS A 190 -19.46 2.53 5.77
C LYS A 190 -18.54 1.97 6.85
N GLY A 191 -17.24 2.36 6.86
CA GLY A 191 -16.31 2.12 7.95
C GLY A 191 -15.37 0.92 7.79
N LEU A 192 -15.37 0.21 6.65
CA LEU A 192 -14.34 -0.77 6.30
C LEU A 192 -13.20 -0.09 5.53
N THR A 193 -12.33 0.61 6.27
CA THR A 193 -11.30 1.49 5.70
C THR A 193 -10.03 0.76 5.26
N ASN A 194 -9.94 -0.54 5.47
CA ASN A 194 -8.89 -1.40 4.95
C ASN A 194 -9.23 -2.03 3.58
N ALA A 195 -10.31 -1.57 2.92
CA ALA A 195 -10.63 -2.00 1.57
C ALA A 195 -9.74 -1.29 0.54
N VAL A 196 -9.26 -2.04 -0.45
CA VAL A 196 -8.53 -1.54 -1.62
C VAL A 196 -9.09 -2.17 -2.89
N CYS A 197 -9.13 -1.42 -3.99
CA CYS A 197 -9.58 -1.96 -5.28
C CYS A 197 -8.39 -2.34 -6.17
N CYS A 198 -8.57 -3.37 -6.97
CA CYS A 198 -7.59 -3.83 -7.94
C CYS A 198 -7.86 -3.34 -9.38
N PHE A 199 -8.95 -2.60 -9.62
CA PHE A 199 -9.36 -2.13 -10.96
C PHE A 199 -9.59 -3.26 -11.97
N GLY A 200 -10.33 -4.28 -11.54
CA GLY A 200 -10.66 -5.49 -12.31
C GLY A 200 -9.91 -6.72 -11.85
N THR A 201 -10.53 -7.87 -12.04
CA THR A 201 -10.10 -9.18 -11.51
C THR A 201 -8.75 -9.66 -11.98
N ASN A 202 -8.16 -9.07 -13.02
CA ASN A 202 -6.87 -9.48 -13.60
C ASN A 202 -5.73 -8.48 -13.38
N ASN A 203 -5.97 -7.37 -12.66
CA ASN A 203 -4.94 -6.34 -12.44
C ASN A 203 -4.09 -6.62 -11.19
N TYR A 204 -3.70 -7.86 -10.99
CA TYR A 204 -2.75 -8.25 -9.94
C TYR A 204 -1.59 -9.05 -10.54
N ASN A 205 -0.51 -9.13 -9.82
CA ASN A 205 0.65 -9.97 -10.11
C ASN A 205 1.44 -10.22 -8.81
N GLU A 206 2.39 -11.13 -8.87
CA GLU A 206 3.23 -11.49 -7.73
C GLU A 206 3.86 -10.27 -7.04
N THR A 207 4.35 -9.30 -7.83
CA THR A 207 4.97 -8.08 -7.27
C THR A 207 3.98 -7.26 -6.44
N LYS A 208 2.75 -7.05 -6.93
CA LYS A 208 1.72 -6.30 -6.20
C LYS A 208 1.27 -7.03 -4.93
N LEU A 209 1.11 -8.34 -5.00
CA LEU A 209 0.72 -9.16 -3.85
C LEU A 209 1.85 -9.22 -2.81
N SER A 210 3.09 -9.42 -3.24
CA SER A 210 4.27 -9.34 -2.36
C SER A 210 4.39 -7.98 -1.69
N MET A 211 3.97 -6.90 -2.38
CA MET A 211 3.94 -5.54 -1.82
C MET A 211 2.98 -5.44 -0.64
N LEU A 212 1.76 -5.99 -0.74
CA LEU A 212 0.81 -6.02 0.39
C LEU A 212 1.44 -6.68 1.63
N ARG A 213 2.15 -7.78 1.43
CA ARG A 213 2.86 -8.46 2.52
C ARG A 213 3.97 -7.59 3.12
N VAL A 214 4.76 -6.91 2.28
CA VAL A 214 5.81 -5.98 2.74
C VAL A 214 5.19 -4.81 3.50
N GLN A 215 4.02 -4.33 3.08
CA GLN A 215 3.26 -3.28 3.76
C GLN A 215 2.66 -3.74 5.09
N GLY A 216 2.62 -5.04 5.36
CA GLY A 216 2.19 -5.60 6.64
C GLY A 216 0.92 -6.43 6.59
N ALA A 217 0.35 -6.66 5.42
CA ALA A 217 -0.76 -7.59 5.30
C ALA A 217 -0.32 -9.01 5.70
N GLU A 218 -1.08 -9.62 6.57
CA GLU A 218 -0.96 -11.02 6.96
C GLU A 218 -2.06 -11.84 6.30
N PHE A 219 -3.18 -11.17 6.02
CA PHE A 219 -4.40 -11.76 5.53
C PHE A 219 -5.03 -10.92 4.43
N VAL A 220 -5.54 -11.57 3.39
CA VAL A 220 -6.30 -10.93 2.30
C VAL A 220 -7.73 -11.45 2.30
N GLU A 221 -8.66 -10.54 2.57
CA GLU A 221 -10.08 -10.76 2.41
C GLU A 221 -10.44 -10.48 0.95
N ILE A 222 -10.75 -11.49 0.15
CA ILE A 222 -11.13 -11.32 -1.25
C ILE A 222 -12.64 -11.10 -1.29
N PHE A 223 -13.08 -9.95 -1.77
CA PHE A 223 -14.49 -9.59 -1.82
C PHE A 223 -14.85 -9.08 -3.22
N PHE A 224 -14.91 -10.00 -4.17
CA PHE A 224 -15.31 -9.76 -5.54
C PHE A 224 -16.81 -9.90 -5.72
N ASP A 225 -17.33 -9.55 -6.89
CA ASP A 225 -18.74 -9.62 -7.19
C ASP A 225 -19.30 -11.03 -6.96
N GLY A 226 -20.55 -11.11 -6.49
CA GLY A 226 -21.17 -12.38 -6.08
C GLY A 226 -21.64 -13.27 -7.23
N ASP A 227 -21.27 -12.94 -8.48
CA ASP A 227 -21.55 -13.75 -9.66
C ASP A 227 -20.50 -14.87 -9.85
N GLU A 228 -20.73 -15.76 -10.81
CA GLU A 228 -19.84 -16.89 -11.09
C GLU A 228 -18.44 -16.43 -11.53
N ALA A 229 -18.35 -15.39 -12.35
CA ALA A 229 -17.09 -14.85 -12.84
C ALA A 229 -16.24 -14.25 -11.72
N GLY A 230 -16.86 -13.47 -10.83
CA GLY A 230 -16.20 -12.90 -9.65
C GLY A 230 -15.69 -13.98 -8.70
N GLN A 231 -16.47 -15.05 -8.48
CA GLN A 231 -16.06 -16.15 -7.60
C GLN A 231 -14.90 -16.98 -8.18
N GLN A 232 -14.92 -17.27 -9.48
CA GLN A 232 -13.77 -17.94 -10.15
C GLN A 232 -12.52 -17.06 -10.09
N ALA A 233 -12.65 -15.76 -10.26
CA ALA A 233 -11.54 -14.82 -10.15
C ALA A 233 -11.00 -14.76 -8.69
N ALA A 234 -11.87 -14.85 -7.69
CA ALA A 234 -11.49 -14.87 -6.29
C ALA A 234 -10.67 -16.13 -5.94
N GLU A 235 -11.06 -17.29 -6.43
CA GLU A 235 -10.29 -18.55 -6.24
C GLU A 235 -8.90 -18.46 -6.87
N LYS A 236 -8.83 -17.93 -8.09
CA LYS A 236 -7.54 -17.71 -8.77
C LYS A 236 -6.63 -16.75 -7.99
N LEU A 237 -7.19 -15.63 -7.52
CA LEU A 237 -6.45 -14.67 -6.71
C LEU A 237 -5.97 -15.29 -5.39
N ALA A 238 -6.79 -16.12 -4.73
CA ALA A 238 -6.40 -16.82 -3.50
C ALA A 238 -5.15 -17.68 -3.72
N SER A 239 -5.14 -18.45 -4.80
CA SER A 239 -3.97 -19.27 -5.17
C SER A 239 -2.71 -18.42 -5.40
N GLU A 240 -2.84 -17.25 -6.03
CA GLU A 240 -1.69 -16.34 -6.23
C GLU A 240 -1.22 -15.69 -4.92
N CYS A 241 -2.12 -15.39 -4.00
CA CYS A 241 -1.79 -14.88 -2.67
C CYS A 241 -0.99 -15.91 -1.86
N GLU A 242 -1.40 -17.19 -1.89
CA GLU A 242 -0.69 -18.28 -1.21
C GLU A 242 0.75 -18.43 -1.68
N LYS A 243 1.02 -18.28 -2.98
CA LYS A 243 2.39 -18.35 -3.55
C LYS A 243 3.33 -17.32 -2.93
N VAL A 244 2.80 -16.17 -2.53
CA VAL A 244 3.58 -15.11 -1.87
C VAL A 244 3.48 -15.15 -0.34
N GLY A 245 2.83 -16.18 0.22
CA GLY A 245 2.69 -16.39 1.66
C GLY A 245 1.71 -15.43 2.33
N LEU A 246 0.65 -15.04 1.64
CA LEU A 246 -0.50 -14.35 2.18
C LEU A 246 -1.64 -15.34 2.41
N ALA A 247 -2.15 -15.41 3.64
CA ALA A 247 -3.37 -16.16 3.91
C ALA A 247 -4.58 -15.44 3.31
N THR A 248 -5.62 -16.20 2.92
CA THR A 248 -6.79 -15.64 2.26
C THR A 248 -8.09 -16.11 2.87
N ARG A 249 -9.13 -15.29 2.72
CA ARG A 249 -10.52 -15.67 2.96
C ARG A 249 -11.38 -15.05 1.86
N ASN A 250 -12.21 -15.88 1.19
CA ASN A 250 -13.18 -15.39 0.23
C ASN A 250 -14.46 -14.96 0.95
N ILE A 251 -14.88 -13.70 0.72
CA ILE A 251 -16.16 -13.16 1.17
C ILE A 251 -17.12 -13.31 -0.02
N SER A 252 -18.02 -14.27 0.07
CA SER A 252 -19.06 -14.46 -0.94
C SER A 252 -20.42 -14.04 -0.38
N LEU A 253 -21.05 -13.07 -1.02
CA LEU A 253 -22.42 -12.65 -0.80
C LEU A 253 -23.17 -12.87 -2.11
N LYS A 254 -24.07 -13.87 -2.15
CA LYS A 254 -24.81 -14.23 -3.36
C LYS A 254 -25.54 -13.02 -3.94
N ASN A 255 -25.34 -12.76 -5.23
CA ASN A 255 -25.99 -11.70 -5.99
C ASN A 255 -25.86 -10.30 -5.36
N THR A 256 -24.76 -10.03 -4.68
CA THR A 256 -24.54 -8.74 -4.01
C THR A 256 -23.17 -8.20 -4.42
N ASP A 257 -23.18 -6.97 -4.91
CA ASP A 257 -22.00 -6.19 -5.24
C ASP A 257 -21.52 -5.44 -3.96
N PRO A 258 -20.24 -5.48 -3.60
CA PRO A 258 -19.72 -4.69 -2.46
C PRO A 258 -20.06 -3.20 -2.55
N GLY A 259 -20.19 -2.66 -3.77
CA GLY A 259 -20.58 -1.28 -4.04
C GLY A 259 -22.05 -0.94 -3.72
N GLU A 260 -22.89 -1.94 -3.46
CA GLU A 260 -24.31 -1.78 -3.15
C GLU A 260 -24.65 -2.08 -1.69
N LEU A 261 -23.69 -2.50 -0.89
CA LEU A 261 -23.91 -2.82 0.51
C LEU A 261 -24.42 -1.61 1.31
N THR A 262 -25.43 -1.87 2.14
CA THR A 262 -25.95 -0.89 3.10
C THR A 262 -25.07 -0.81 4.35
N GLN A 263 -25.23 0.23 5.16
CA GLN A 263 -24.54 0.37 6.44
C GLN A 263 -24.76 -0.87 7.33
N THR A 264 -26.02 -1.32 7.46
CA THR A 264 -26.36 -2.49 8.27
C THR A 264 -25.67 -3.76 7.78
N SER A 265 -25.55 -3.95 6.44
CA SER A 265 -24.86 -5.10 5.86
C SER A 265 -23.36 -5.07 6.14
N VAL A 266 -22.76 -3.89 6.01
CA VAL A 266 -21.34 -3.70 6.32
C VAL A 266 -21.03 -3.89 7.82
N ASP A 267 -21.92 -3.42 8.71
CA ASP A 267 -21.77 -3.63 10.16
C ASP A 267 -21.83 -5.13 10.53
N LYS A 268 -22.73 -5.89 9.92
CA LYS A 268 -22.79 -7.35 10.09
C LYS A 268 -21.52 -8.03 9.56
N LEU A 269 -21.05 -7.60 8.40
CA LEU A 269 -19.83 -8.13 7.80
C LEU A 269 -18.61 -7.83 8.70
N ARG A 270 -18.46 -6.61 9.19
CA ARG A 270 -17.38 -6.20 10.10
C ARG A 270 -17.34 -7.06 11.36
N LYS A 271 -18.51 -7.30 11.98
CA LYS A 271 -18.62 -8.19 13.13
C LYS A 271 -18.12 -9.59 12.80
N LYS A 272 -18.57 -10.16 11.67
CA LYS A 272 -18.13 -11.49 11.23
C LYS A 272 -16.64 -11.59 10.93
N LEU A 273 -16.02 -10.50 10.43
CA LEU A 273 -14.63 -10.51 10.03
C LEU A 273 -13.67 -10.27 11.21
N TYR A 274 -14.03 -9.38 12.13
CA TYR A 274 -13.08 -8.81 13.09
C TYR A 274 -13.50 -8.89 14.58
N GLU A 275 -14.79 -9.13 14.87
CA GLU A 275 -15.23 -9.37 16.22
C GLU A 275 -15.29 -10.89 16.45
N VAL A 276 -14.32 -11.42 17.17
CA VAL A 276 -14.33 -12.81 17.65
C VAL A 276 -15.53 -12.95 18.57
N SER A 277 -16.44 -13.86 18.24
CA SER A 277 -17.48 -14.30 19.18
C SER A 277 -16.75 -14.85 20.41
N GLY A 278 -16.78 -14.11 21.50
CA GLY A 278 -16.25 -14.53 22.80
C GLY A 278 -17.06 -15.70 23.37
#